data_09f965d1fce23b01a123f52263b3413c
#
_entry.id   09f965d1fce23b01a123f52263b3413c
#
_cell.length_a   1.000
_cell.length_b   1.000
_cell.length_c   1.000
_cell.angle_alpha   90.00
_cell.angle_beta   90.00
_cell.angle_gamma   90.00
#
_symmetry.space_group_name_H-M   'P 1'
#
loop_
_entity.id
_entity.type
_entity.pdbx_description
1 polymer ?
#
loop_
_entity_poly.entity_id
_entity_poly.type
_entity_poly.pdbx_seq_one_letter_code
_entity_poly.pdbx_strand_id
1 'polypeptide(L)'
;MMTLERGDLSDIHRGDWVDRRLPATWRPYTRLARLDRPVGIWLTLFPCWAALIQASSGLPDLRQLAVFSLGALLMRSAGSTINDIADRKFDGHVERTRFRPLASGEIATLPAFVFLAVELALAALLLFFLTPYTRLIAICVLPLVFVYPLCKRFTHWPQAVLGASFNWGMLMAWAEAAGHIPVGAMLMWAGAIAWQIGYDTVYAYVDLKDDTRLGLKSTAILFGRHGKILIGLFYALAVGAWSLGGWLLEMSPPYAIGMLVIAVHLGWQTRRIDLARPDVNYRLFLANILTGVLLACTTFSGTW
;
A
#
# COMPACT_ATOMS: atom_id res chain seq x y z
N MET A 1 3.13 13.77 17.69
CA MET A 1 3.52 12.43 18.19
C MET A 1 2.36 11.95 19.06
N MET A 2 1.45 11.11 18.51
CA MET A 2 0.29 10.61 19.24
C MET A 2 0.75 9.47 20.14
N THR A 3 0.63 9.65 21.44
CA THR A 3 0.77 8.58 22.43
C THR A 3 -0.43 7.64 22.26
N LEU A 4 -0.21 6.48 21.66
CA LEU A 4 -1.17 5.39 21.73
C LEU A 4 -1.21 4.93 23.20
N GLU A 5 -2.33 5.16 23.87
CA GLU A 5 -2.59 4.51 25.15
C GLU A 5 -2.53 2.98 24.93
N ARG A 6 -1.92 2.28 25.87
CA ARG A 6 -1.82 0.81 25.80
C ARG A 6 -3.24 0.25 25.84
N GLY A 7 -3.77 -0.13 24.67
CA GLY A 7 -5.05 -0.84 24.58
C GLY A 7 -5.93 -0.52 23.39
N ASP A 8 -5.80 0.63 22.73
CA ASP A 8 -6.68 0.96 21.59
C ASP A 8 -5.98 0.65 20.26
N LEU A 9 -6.24 -0.55 19.73
CA LEU A 9 -5.81 -1.00 18.40
C LEU A 9 -6.86 -0.67 17.33
N SER A 10 -7.93 0.05 17.68
CA SER A 10 -9.00 0.41 16.75
C SER A 10 -8.47 1.22 15.57
N ASP A 11 -8.98 0.91 14.40
CA ASP A 11 -8.73 1.69 13.19
C ASP A 11 -9.29 3.13 13.31
N ILE A 12 -10.33 3.35 14.11
CA ILE A 12 -11.01 4.63 14.24
C ILE A 12 -10.67 5.26 15.58
N HIS A 13 -9.94 6.37 15.55
CA HIS A 13 -9.63 7.18 16.73
C HIS A 13 -10.64 8.32 16.83
N ARG A 14 -11.54 8.23 17.82
CA ARG A 14 -12.50 9.31 18.09
C ARG A 14 -11.78 10.55 18.64
N GLY A 15 -12.26 11.75 18.24
CA GLY A 15 -11.64 13.02 18.62
C GLY A 15 -10.40 13.38 17.79
N ASP A 16 -10.18 12.71 16.66
CA ASP A 16 -9.15 13.05 15.67
C ASP A 16 -9.48 14.34 14.91
N TRP A 17 -8.66 14.69 13.90
CA TRP A 17 -8.88 15.88 13.09
C TRP A 17 -10.19 15.81 12.28
N VAL A 18 -10.66 14.59 11.92
CA VAL A 18 -11.91 14.38 11.20
C VAL A 18 -13.09 14.82 12.08
N ASP A 19 -13.10 14.40 13.36
CA ASP A 19 -14.16 14.78 14.29
C ASP A 19 -14.13 16.26 14.64
N ARG A 20 -12.94 16.88 14.65
CA ARG A 20 -12.77 18.28 15.06
C ARG A 20 -13.06 19.27 13.94
N ARG A 21 -12.80 18.90 12.68
CA ARG A 21 -12.81 19.87 11.56
C ARG A 21 -13.89 19.61 10.52
N LEU A 22 -14.45 18.38 10.46
CA LEU A 22 -15.42 18.04 9.42
C LEU A 22 -16.85 17.96 9.98
N PRO A 23 -17.85 18.39 9.17
CA PRO A 23 -19.27 18.15 9.45
C PRO A 23 -19.54 16.64 9.62
N ALA A 24 -20.51 16.30 10.49
CA ALA A 24 -20.84 14.91 10.80
C ALA A 24 -21.15 14.05 9.54
N THR A 25 -21.76 14.65 8.53
CA THR A 25 -22.11 14.00 7.26
C THR A 25 -20.92 13.58 6.42
N TRP A 26 -19.74 14.24 6.57
CA TRP A 26 -18.54 13.96 5.79
C TRP A 26 -17.60 12.96 6.46
N ARG A 27 -17.70 12.84 7.80
CA ARG A 27 -16.79 12.00 8.61
C ARG A 27 -16.75 10.55 8.17
N PRO A 28 -17.89 9.87 7.93
CA PRO A 28 -17.88 8.47 7.49
C PRO A 28 -17.18 8.28 6.13
N TYR A 29 -17.39 9.19 5.19
CA TYR A 29 -16.75 9.13 3.87
C TYR A 29 -15.24 9.38 3.93
N THR A 30 -14.81 10.34 4.74
CA THR A 30 -13.38 10.63 4.98
C THR A 30 -12.67 9.42 5.59
N ARG A 31 -13.33 8.71 6.50
CA ARG A 31 -12.83 7.48 7.12
C ARG A 31 -12.87 6.29 6.16
N LEU A 32 -13.88 6.19 5.32
CA LEU A 32 -13.98 5.19 4.26
C LEU A 32 -12.82 5.33 3.26
N ALA A 33 -12.52 6.59 2.88
CA ALA A 33 -11.37 6.95 2.03
C ALA A 33 -9.99 6.81 2.71
N ARG A 34 -9.93 6.48 4.02
CA ARG A 34 -8.68 6.40 4.81
C ARG A 34 -7.88 7.70 4.88
N LEU A 35 -8.52 8.86 4.74
CA LEU A 35 -7.86 10.17 4.85
C LEU A 35 -7.51 10.52 6.30
N ASP A 36 -8.17 9.91 7.27
CA ASP A 36 -7.87 9.98 8.70
C ASP A 36 -6.53 9.30 9.05
N ARG A 37 -6.10 8.33 8.25
CA ARG A 37 -4.87 7.54 8.43
C ARG A 37 -4.23 7.23 7.07
N PRO A 38 -3.54 8.18 6.45
CA PRO A 38 -3.11 8.11 5.06
C PRO A 38 -1.90 7.20 4.82
N VAL A 39 -1.54 6.31 5.77
CA VAL A 39 -0.38 5.42 5.64
C VAL A 39 -0.38 4.64 4.33
N GLY A 40 -1.53 4.05 3.97
CA GLY A 40 -1.65 3.30 2.72
C GLY A 40 -1.51 4.16 1.47
N ILE A 41 -1.88 5.45 1.53
CA ILE A 41 -1.67 6.40 0.43
C ILE A 41 -0.17 6.60 0.21
N TRP A 42 0.60 6.85 1.27
CA TRP A 42 2.05 7.02 1.19
C TRP A 42 2.76 5.76 0.70
N LEU A 43 2.34 4.58 1.17
CA LEU A 43 2.92 3.30 0.75
C LEU A 43 2.64 2.96 -0.72
N THR A 44 1.59 3.51 -1.33
CA THR A 44 1.30 3.39 -2.76
C THR A 44 2.02 4.49 -3.57
N LEU A 45 2.09 5.70 -3.03
CA LEU A 45 2.57 6.88 -3.74
C LEU A 45 4.09 6.88 -3.90
N PHE A 46 4.86 6.59 -2.85
CA PHE A 46 6.32 6.66 -2.92
C PHE A 46 6.94 5.68 -3.92
N PRO A 47 6.53 4.40 -4.02
CA PRO A 47 6.98 3.51 -5.10
C PRO A 47 6.63 4.04 -6.50
N CYS A 48 5.44 4.62 -6.64
CA CYS A 48 5.01 5.22 -7.90
C CYS A 48 5.90 6.43 -8.29
N TRP A 49 6.20 7.32 -7.33
CA TRP A 49 7.13 8.43 -7.55
C TRP A 49 8.55 7.94 -7.86
N ALA A 50 9.03 6.91 -7.15
CA ALA A 50 10.33 6.32 -7.42
C ALA A 50 10.42 5.82 -8.88
N ALA A 51 9.40 5.13 -9.37
CA ALA A 51 9.34 4.67 -10.76
C ALA A 51 9.24 5.83 -11.75
N LEU A 52 8.48 6.87 -11.45
CA LEU A 52 8.34 8.05 -12.30
C LEU A 52 9.67 8.82 -12.42
N ILE A 53 10.40 8.97 -11.31
CA ILE A 53 11.73 9.57 -11.25
C ILE A 53 12.72 8.79 -12.11
N GLN A 54 12.73 7.45 -11.96
CA GLN A 54 13.60 6.59 -12.77
C GLN A 54 13.28 6.70 -14.26
N ALA A 55 12.00 6.60 -14.62
CA ALA A 55 11.57 6.62 -16.03
C ALA A 55 11.80 7.98 -16.70
N SER A 56 11.84 9.08 -15.92
CA SER A 56 12.13 10.43 -16.37
C SER A 56 13.63 10.77 -16.33
N SER A 57 14.48 9.86 -15.84
CA SER A 57 15.92 10.11 -15.61
C SER A 57 16.17 11.40 -14.82
N GLY A 58 15.38 11.66 -13.79
CA GLY A 58 15.47 12.84 -12.94
C GLY A 58 14.12 13.37 -12.47
N LEU A 59 13.93 14.68 -12.45
CA LEU A 59 12.67 15.28 -12.04
C LEU A 59 11.55 15.02 -13.06
N PRO A 60 10.46 14.36 -12.66
CA PRO A 60 9.31 14.14 -13.52
C PRO A 60 8.63 15.47 -13.90
N ASP A 61 7.90 15.48 -15.02
CA ASP A 61 6.99 16.55 -15.33
C ASP A 61 5.95 16.75 -14.22
N LEU A 62 5.72 18.01 -13.83
CA LEU A 62 4.80 18.35 -12.75
C LEU A 62 3.37 17.84 -13.00
N ARG A 63 2.92 17.81 -14.26
CA ARG A 63 1.63 17.25 -14.65
C ARG A 63 1.59 15.75 -14.37
N GLN A 64 2.62 14.99 -14.77
CA GLN A 64 2.71 13.56 -14.48
C GLN A 64 2.71 13.31 -12.97
N LEU A 65 3.51 14.07 -12.23
CA LEU A 65 3.56 13.97 -10.77
C LEU A 65 2.19 14.20 -10.13
N ALA A 66 1.44 15.22 -10.58
CA ALA A 66 0.11 15.52 -10.08
C ALA A 66 -0.91 14.41 -10.43
N VAL A 67 -0.93 13.95 -11.70
CA VAL A 67 -1.85 12.91 -12.16
C VAL A 67 -1.63 11.59 -11.40
N PHE A 68 -0.37 11.16 -11.24
CA PHE A 68 -0.05 9.93 -10.52
C PHE A 68 -0.31 10.07 -9.01
N SER A 69 -0.10 11.25 -8.41
CA SER A 69 -0.41 11.49 -6.99
C SER A 69 -1.92 11.44 -6.72
N LEU A 70 -2.72 12.10 -7.56
CA LEU A 70 -4.18 12.04 -7.47
C LEU A 70 -4.70 10.63 -7.77
N GLY A 71 -4.12 9.94 -8.76
CA GLY A 71 -4.45 8.57 -9.08
C GLY A 71 -4.18 7.61 -7.92
N ALA A 72 -3.03 7.71 -7.27
CA ALA A 72 -2.69 6.92 -6.09
C ALA A 72 -3.66 7.18 -4.93
N LEU A 73 -4.01 8.45 -4.68
CA LEU A 73 -5.00 8.83 -3.66
C LEU A 73 -6.35 8.18 -3.94
N LEU A 74 -6.89 8.38 -5.15
CA LEU A 74 -8.23 7.89 -5.54
C LEU A 74 -8.29 6.36 -5.56
N MET A 75 -7.30 5.70 -6.15
CA MET A 75 -7.27 4.24 -6.24
C MET A 75 -7.05 3.58 -4.89
N ARG A 76 -6.25 4.21 -4.00
CA ARG A 76 -6.09 3.73 -2.62
C ARG A 76 -7.38 3.87 -1.83
N SER A 77 -8.10 4.99 -2.00
CA SER A 77 -9.40 5.23 -1.39
C SER A 77 -10.44 4.22 -1.91
N ALA A 78 -10.58 4.08 -3.23
CA ALA A 78 -11.48 3.12 -3.86
C ALA A 78 -11.20 1.67 -3.42
N GLY A 79 -9.92 1.27 -3.37
CA GLY A 79 -9.51 -0.04 -2.88
C GLY A 79 -9.92 -0.29 -1.42
N SER A 80 -9.85 0.74 -0.56
CA SER A 80 -10.33 0.65 0.82
C SER A 80 -11.85 0.53 0.89
N THR A 81 -12.55 1.30 0.08
CA THR A 81 -14.02 1.28 -0.01
C THR A 81 -14.51 -0.08 -0.49
N ILE A 82 -13.89 -0.65 -1.53
CA ILE A 82 -14.20 -2.01 -2.02
C ILE A 82 -13.98 -3.05 -0.91
N ASN A 83 -12.84 -2.96 -0.21
CA ASN A 83 -12.52 -3.89 0.88
C ASN A 83 -13.55 -3.80 2.01
N ASP A 84 -13.90 -2.60 2.46
CA ASP A 84 -14.89 -2.40 3.53
C ASP A 84 -16.30 -2.89 3.12
N ILE A 85 -16.70 -2.71 1.86
CA ILE A 85 -17.94 -3.26 1.31
C ILE A 85 -17.91 -4.80 1.32
N ALA A 86 -16.80 -5.40 0.88
CA ALA A 86 -16.65 -6.84 0.82
C ALA A 86 -16.63 -7.47 2.22
N ASP A 87 -15.97 -6.82 3.17
CA ASP A 87 -15.73 -7.34 4.52
C ASP A 87 -16.77 -6.88 5.55
N ARG A 88 -17.76 -6.08 5.19
CA ARG A 88 -18.73 -5.47 6.11
C ARG A 88 -19.38 -6.44 7.12
N LYS A 89 -19.53 -7.72 6.73
CA LYS A 89 -20.07 -8.76 7.61
C LYS A 89 -19.06 -9.33 8.60
N PHE A 90 -17.77 -9.23 8.29
CA PHE A 90 -16.68 -9.74 9.12
C PHE A 90 -16.10 -8.65 10.02
N ASP A 91 -15.94 -7.45 9.52
CA ASP A 91 -15.30 -6.31 10.19
C ASP A 91 -15.94 -5.99 11.56
N GLY A 92 -17.25 -6.19 11.70
CA GLY A 92 -17.95 -6.01 12.98
C GLY A 92 -17.53 -7.00 14.08
N HIS A 93 -16.88 -8.11 13.72
CA HIS A 93 -16.43 -9.15 14.65
C HIS A 93 -14.92 -9.09 14.96
N VAL A 94 -14.20 -8.16 14.31
CA VAL A 94 -12.77 -7.93 14.52
C VAL A 94 -12.59 -6.67 15.37
N GLU A 95 -11.86 -6.76 16.48
CA GLU A 95 -11.71 -5.68 17.45
C GLU A 95 -11.23 -4.37 16.80
N ARG A 96 -10.25 -4.47 15.90
CA ARG A 96 -9.66 -3.33 15.21
C ARG A 96 -10.63 -2.63 14.25
N THR A 97 -11.47 -3.38 13.53
CA THR A 97 -12.29 -2.87 12.41
C THR A 97 -13.75 -2.64 12.73
N ARG A 98 -14.22 -3.04 13.90
CA ARG A 98 -15.65 -2.97 14.30
C ARG A 98 -16.26 -1.56 14.24
N PHE A 99 -15.43 -0.52 14.35
CA PHE A 99 -15.87 0.88 14.28
C PHE A 99 -15.73 1.50 12.89
N ARG A 100 -15.37 0.73 11.87
CA ARG A 100 -15.39 1.21 10.49
C ARG A 100 -16.81 1.64 10.08
N PRO A 101 -16.97 2.68 9.26
CA PRO A 101 -18.29 3.25 8.95
C PRO A 101 -19.34 2.26 8.45
N LEU A 102 -18.95 1.28 7.62
CA LEU A 102 -19.86 0.23 7.13
C LEU A 102 -20.12 -0.86 8.17
N ALA A 103 -19.12 -1.22 8.97
CA ALA A 103 -19.26 -2.25 10.00
C ALA A 103 -20.08 -1.77 11.20
N SER A 104 -19.95 -0.48 11.57
CA SER A 104 -20.70 0.17 12.65
C SER A 104 -22.10 0.64 12.23
N GLY A 105 -22.43 0.65 10.92
CA GLY A 105 -23.68 1.15 10.41
C GLY A 105 -23.76 2.68 10.31
N GLU A 106 -22.66 3.42 10.50
CA GLU A 106 -22.62 4.87 10.29
C GLU A 106 -22.96 5.27 8.84
N ILE A 107 -22.69 4.39 7.88
CA ILE A 107 -23.05 4.56 6.48
C ILE A 107 -23.70 3.27 5.96
N ALA A 108 -24.79 3.42 5.22
CA ALA A 108 -25.44 2.29 4.57
C ALA A 108 -24.65 1.82 3.33
N THR A 109 -24.92 0.59 2.90
CA THR A 109 -24.17 -0.03 1.78
C THR A 109 -24.37 0.73 0.46
N LEU A 110 -25.58 1.23 0.16
CA LEU A 110 -25.85 1.94 -1.09
C LEU A 110 -25.07 3.27 -1.21
N PRO A 111 -25.05 4.18 -0.20
CA PRO A 111 -24.18 5.36 -0.22
C PRO A 111 -22.69 5.02 -0.38
N ALA A 112 -22.22 3.91 0.19
CA ALA A 112 -20.82 3.48 0.01
C ALA A 112 -20.53 3.04 -1.44
N PHE A 113 -21.47 2.37 -2.11
CA PHE A 113 -21.35 2.07 -3.55
C PHE A 113 -21.38 3.33 -4.42
N VAL A 114 -22.22 4.31 -4.08
CA VAL A 114 -22.24 5.60 -4.79
C VAL A 114 -20.90 6.33 -4.61
N PHE A 115 -20.36 6.33 -3.39
CA PHE A 115 -19.07 6.92 -3.11
C PHE A 115 -17.95 6.24 -3.91
N LEU A 116 -17.92 4.90 -3.93
CA LEU A 116 -16.99 4.12 -4.76
C LEU A 116 -17.12 4.47 -6.25
N ALA A 117 -18.34 4.60 -6.76
CA ALA A 117 -18.55 4.95 -8.15
C ALA A 117 -18.00 6.36 -8.48
N VAL A 118 -18.13 7.31 -7.56
CA VAL A 118 -17.53 8.65 -7.70
C VAL A 118 -16.01 8.57 -7.69
N GLU A 119 -15.39 7.81 -6.76
CA GLU A 119 -13.94 7.62 -6.71
C GLU A 119 -13.40 7.03 -8.02
N LEU A 120 -14.03 5.98 -8.53
CA LEU A 120 -13.66 5.33 -9.79
C LEU A 120 -13.88 6.24 -11.00
N ALA A 121 -14.96 7.02 -11.02
CA ALA A 121 -15.22 7.99 -12.09
C ALA A 121 -14.15 9.09 -12.11
N LEU A 122 -13.77 9.62 -10.95
CA LEU A 122 -12.69 10.60 -10.84
C LEU A 122 -11.34 10.00 -11.27
N ALA A 123 -11.04 8.76 -10.88
CA ALA A 123 -9.84 8.06 -11.33
C ALA A 123 -9.86 7.82 -12.86
N ALA A 124 -11.01 7.48 -13.43
CA ALA A 124 -11.17 7.31 -14.87
C ALA A 124 -10.96 8.64 -15.64
N LEU A 125 -11.39 9.76 -15.08
CA LEU A 125 -11.11 11.07 -15.67
C LEU A 125 -9.61 11.38 -15.77
N LEU A 126 -8.80 10.90 -14.81
CA LEU A 126 -7.35 11.07 -14.88
C LEU A 126 -6.73 10.33 -16.07
N LEU A 127 -7.35 9.26 -16.56
CA LEU A 127 -6.84 8.52 -17.71
C LEU A 127 -6.80 9.38 -18.99
N PHE A 128 -7.65 10.39 -19.12
CA PHE A 128 -7.61 11.30 -20.27
C PHE A 128 -6.30 12.07 -20.37
N PHE A 129 -5.59 12.21 -19.26
CA PHE A 129 -4.28 12.89 -19.19
C PHE A 129 -3.10 11.95 -19.44
N LEU A 130 -3.34 10.65 -19.68
CA LEU A 130 -2.31 9.63 -19.88
C LEU A 130 -2.26 9.18 -21.34
N THR A 131 -1.12 8.62 -21.75
CA THR A 131 -0.95 8.05 -23.10
C THR A 131 -1.86 6.83 -23.31
N PRO A 132 -2.19 6.46 -24.57
CA PRO A 132 -2.99 5.26 -24.84
C PRO A 132 -2.37 3.99 -24.29
N TYR A 133 -1.04 3.86 -24.32
CA TYR A 133 -0.33 2.72 -23.75
C TYR A 133 -0.50 2.64 -22.23
N THR A 134 -0.34 3.75 -21.53
CA THR A 134 -0.56 3.81 -20.06
C THR A 134 -2.01 3.51 -19.69
N ARG A 135 -2.98 3.94 -20.50
CA ARG A 135 -4.41 3.60 -20.30
C ARG A 135 -4.64 2.09 -20.38
N LEU A 136 -4.01 1.43 -21.36
CA LEU A 136 -4.10 -0.03 -21.47
C LEU A 136 -3.53 -0.71 -20.22
N ILE A 137 -2.34 -0.29 -19.76
CA ILE A 137 -1.74 -0.81 -18.52
C ILE A 137 -2.65 -0.55 -17.32
N ALA A 138 -3.29 0.64 -17.22
CA ALA A 138 -4.22 0.95 -16.14
C ALA A 138 -5.45 0.05 -16.10
N ILE A 139 -5.98 -0.38 -17.26
CA ILE A 139 -7.11 -1.30 -17.33
C ILE A 139 -6.71 -2.71 -16.88
N CYS A 140 -5.48 -3.14 -17.19
CA CYS A 140 -4.99 -4.46 -16.84
C CYS A 140 -4.90 -4.73 -15.33
N VAL A 141 -4.91 -3.71 -14.46
CA VAL A 141 -4.91 -3.90 -13.01
C VAL A 141 -6.29 -4.25 -12.44
N LEU A 142 -7.38 -3.89 -13.12
CA LEU A 142 -8.74 -4.02 -12.58
C LEU A 142 -9.08 -5.42 -12.07
N PRO A 143 -8.73 -6.54 -12.76
CA PRO A 143 -8.97 -7.87 -12.22
C PRO A 143 -8.33 -8.09 -10.84
N LEU A 144 -7.10 -7.60 -10.62
CA LEU A 144 -6.41 -7.72 -9.33
C LEU A 144 -7.11 -6.91 -8.24
N VAL A 145 -7.57 -5.70 -8.56
CA VAL A 145 -8.28 -4.82 -7.61
C VAL A 145 -9.58 -5.45 -7.13
N PHE A 146 -10.34 -6.10 -8.04
CA PHE A 146 -11.61 -6.74 -7.67
C PHE A 146 -11.42 -8.10 -6.99
N VAL A 147 -10.37 -8.85 -7.34
CA VAL A 147 -10.09 -10.16 -6.74
C VAL A 147 -9.48 -10.03 -5.34
N TYR A 148 -8.65 -9.02 -5.10
CA TYR A 148 -7.91 -8.85 -3.85
C TYR A 148 -8.78 -8.99 -2.58
N PRO A 149 -9.94 -8.29 -2.42
CA PRO A 149 -10.74 -8.38 -1.20
C PRO A 149 -11.30 -9.78 -0.92
N LEU A 150 -11.39 -10.60 -1.96
CA LEU A 150 -11.88 -11.97 -1.86
C LEU A 150 -10.78 -12.97 -1.52
N CYS A 151 -9.51 -12.61 -1.73
CA CYS A 151 -8.36 -13.51 -1.61
C CYS A 151 -8.28 -14.20 -0.25
N LYS A 152 -8.55 -13.50 0.85
CA LYS A 152 -8.51 -14.07 2.20
C LYS A 152 -9.53 -15.19 2.46
N ARG A 153 -10.47 -15.42 1.54
CA ARG A 153 -11.45 -16.51 1.61
C ARG A 153 -10.94 -17.82 1.01
N PHE A 154 -10.01 -17.77 0.03
CA PHE A 154 -9.54 -18.95 -0.69
C PHE A 154 -8.03 -19.15 -0.70
N THR A 155 -7.20 -18.10 -0.52
CA THR A 155 -5.74 -18.21 -0.54
C THR A 155 -5.09 -17.59 0.68
N HIS A 156 -3.90 -18.09 1.08
CA HIS A 156 -3.07 -17.50 2.13
C HIS A 156 -2.16 -16.36 1.62
N TRP A 157 -2.28 -15.98 0.35
CA TRP A 157 -1.46 -14.97 -0.30
C TRP A 157 -2.19 -13.69 -0.70
N PRO A 158 -3.17 -13.18 0.08
CA PRO A 158 -3.81 -11.90 -0.24
C PRO A 158 -2.80 -10.75 -0.32
N GLN A 159 -1.72 -10.79 0.47
CA GLN A 159 -0.64 -9.79 0.48
C GLN A 159 0.11 -9.71 -0.86
N ALA A 160 0.26 -10.81 -1.57
CA ALA A 160 0.90 -10.82 -2.89
C ALA A 160 0.01 -10.15 -3.94
N VAL A 161 -1.30 -10.47 -3.96
CA VAL A 161 -2.27 -9.84 -4.87
C VAL A 161 -2.40 -8.35 -4.58
N LEU A 162 -2.44 -7.98 -3.28
CA LEU A 162 -2.42 -6.59 -2.85
C LEU A 162 -1.14 -5.90 -3.34
N GLY A 163 0.03 -6.53 -3.14
CA GLY A 163 1.32 -6.00 -3.56
C GLY A 163 1.38 -5.74 -5.06
N ALA A 164 0.88 -6.66 -5.87
CA ALA A 164 0.82 -6.50 -7.30
C ALA A 164 -0.07 -5.32 -7.70
N SER A 165 -1.29 -5.23 -7.14
CA SER A 165 -2.25 -4.18 -7.50
C SER A 165 -1.84 -2.79 -6.99
N PHE A 166 -1.35 -2.66 -5.75
CA PHE A 166 -0.99 -1.38 -5.16
C PHE A 166 0.23 -0.74 -5.78
N ASN A 167 1.22 -1.57 -6.15
CA ASN A 167 2.44 -1.08 -6.80
C ASN A 167 2.33 -1.04 -8.33
N TRP A 168 1.14 -1.30 -8.91
CA TRP A 168 0.90 -1.26 -10.35
C TRP A 168 1.20 0.11 -10.97
N GLY A 169 1.02 1.18 -10.20
CA GLY A 169 1.39 2.53 -10.57
C GLY A 169 2.85 2.70 -11.00
N MET A 170 3.77 1.82 -10.56
CA MET A 170 5.15 1.81 -11.01
C MET A 170 5.26 1.45 -12.51
N LEU A 171 4.51 0.43 -12.96
CA LEU A 171 4.47 0.04 -14.37
C LEU A 171 3.81 1.12 -15.24
N MET A 172 2.74 1.74 -14.72
CA MET A 172 2.09 2.87 -15.39
C MET A 172 3.03 4.07 -15.52
N ALA A 173 3.84 4.36 -14.49
CA ALA A 173 4.82 5.44 -14.51
C ALA A 173 5.86 5.25 -15.62
N TRP A 174 6.38 4.06 -15.79
CA TRP A 174 7.29 3.71 -16.87
C TRP A 174 6.62 3.78 -18.25
N ALA A 175 5.41 3.25 -18.37
CA ALA A 175 4.63 3.35 -19.61
C ALA A 175 4.37 4.81 -20.03
N GLU A 176 4.11 5.71 -19.06
CA GLU A 176 3.82 7.11 -19.33
C GLU A 176 5.07 7.93 -19.65
N ALA A 177 6.13 7.81 -18.86
CA ALA A 177 7.31 8.65 -18.98
C ALA A 177 8.27 8.18 -20.09
N ALA A 178 8.46 6.86 -20.22
CA ALA A 178 9.40 6.27 -21.16
C ALA A 178 8.73 5.62 -22.39
N GLY A 179 7.42 5.43 -22.40
CA GLY A 179 6.70 4.78 -23.50
C GLY A 179 6.90 3.25 -23.58
N HIS A 180 7.62 2.66 -22.64
CA HIS A 180 7.88 1.21 -22.56
C HIS A 180 8.15 0.80 -21.10
N ILE A 181 8.15 -0.50 -20.83
CA ILE A 181 8.43 -1.08 -19.51
C ILE A 181 9.64 -2.01 -19.63
N PRO A 182 10.84 -1.56 -19.24
CA PRO A 182 12.05 -2.39 -19.31
C PRO A 182 12.06 -3.47 -18.22
N VAL A 183 12.91 -4.50 -18.38
CA VAL A 183 13.07 -5.58 -17.39
C VAL A 183 13.45 -5.04 -16.00
N GLY A 184 14.31 -4.02 -15.95
CA GLY A 184 14.67 -3.35 -14.70
C GLY A 184 13.46 -2.79 -13.96
N ALA A 185 12.49 -2.17 -14.66
CA ALA A 185 11.25 -1.67 -14.08
C ALA A 185 10.36 -2.82 -13.55
N MET A 186 10.31 -3.95 -14.26
CA MET A 186 9.58 -5.13 -13.78
C MET A 186 10.21 -5.70 -12.49
N LEU A 187 11.53 -5.68 -12.37
CA LEU A 187 12.23 -6.07 -11.14
C LEU A 187 11.98 -5.09 -10.01
N MET A 188 11.94 -3.78 -10.29
CA MET A 188 11.57 -2.77 -9.29
C MET A 188 10.16 -3.01 -8.76
N TRP A 189 9.19 -3.28 -9.64
CA TRP A 189 7.83 -3.64 -9.27
C TRP A 189 7.76 -4.96 -8.47
N ALA A 190 8.47 -6.01 -8.90
CA ALA A 190 8.55 -7.28 -8.17
C ALA A 190 9.14 -7.10 -6.76
N GLY A 191 10.17 -6.26 -6.63
CA GLY A 191 10.73 -5.87 -5.34
C GLY A 191 9.71 -5.16 -4.45
N ALA A 192 8.89 -4.27 -5.02
CA ALA A 192 7.82 -3.59 -4.27
C ALA A 192 6.73 -4.58 -3.81
N ILE A 193 6.41 -5.61 -4.61
CA ILE A 193 5.52 -6.69 -4.17
C ILE A 193 6.14 -7.46 -2.99
N ALA A 194 7.40 -7.84 -3.07
CA ALA A 194 8.09 -8.54 -1.99
C ALA A 194 8.13 -7.70 -0.71
N TRP A 195 8.45 -6.41 -0.81
CA TRP A 195 8.40 -5.47 0.31
C TRP A 195 7.00 -5.38 0.91
N GLN A 196 5.96 -5.31 0.08
CA GLN A 196 4.58 -5.25 0.54
C GLN A 196 4.14 -6.53 1.24
N ILE A 197 4.49 -7.71 0.71
CA ILE A 197 4.26 -8.98 1.40
C ILE A 197 4.89 -8.92 2.80
N GLY A 198 6.10 -8.40 2.93
CA GLY A 198 6.79 -8.26 4.21
C GLY A 198 6.01 -7.38 5.19
N TYR A 199 5.77 -6.10 4.86
CA TYR A 199 5.17 -5.16 5.80
C TYR A 199 3.68 -5.43 6.05
N ASP A 200 2.95 -5.93 5.06
CA ASP A 200 1.54 -6.25 5.25
C ASP A 200 1.34 -7.55 6.03
N THR A 201 2.31 -8.48 5.97
CA THR A 201 2.36 -9.63 6.88
C THR A 201 2.60 -9.19 8.31
N VAL A 202 3.53 -8.24 8.56
CA VAL A 202 3.72 -7.62 9.90
C VAL A 202 2.41 -7.05 10.41
N TYR A 203 1.67 -6.35 9.53
CA TYR A 203 0.36 -5.80 9.87
C TYR A 203 -0.69 -6.89 10.13
N ALA A 204 -0.70 -7.96 9.35
CA ALA A 204 -1.64 -9.06 9.52
C ALA A 204 -1.45 -9.82 10.85
N TYR A 205 -0.28 -9.79 11.47
CA TYR A 205 -0.09 -10.31 12.83
C TYR A 205 -0.87 -9.54 13.90
N VAL A 206 -1.29 -8.30 13.64
CA VAL A 206 -2.14 -7.53 14.55
C VAL A 206 -3.51 -8.19 14.70
N ASP A 207 -4.05 -8.72 13.59
CA ASP A 207 -5.38 -9.32 13.54
C ASP A 207 -5.37 -10.86 13.61
N LEU A 208 -4.19 -11.48 13.85
CA LEU A 208 -3.99 -12.94 13.73
C LEU A 208 -5.02 -13.78 14.53
N LYS A 209 -5.38 -13.34 15.74
CA LYS A 209 -6.34 -14.05 16.60
C LYS A 209 -7.74 -14.04 16.00
N ASP A 210 -8.19 -12.87 15.53
CA ASP A 210 -9.52 -12.69 14.96
C ASP A 210 -9.63 -13.38 13.59
N ASP A 211 -8.63 -13.21 12.72
CA ASP A 211 -8.58 -13.87 11.41
C ASP A 211 -8.63 -15.40 11.53
N THR A 212 -7.88 -15.97 12.50
CA THR A 212 -7.90 -17.42 12.75
C THR A 212 -9.29 -17.88 13.23
N ARG A 213 -9.92 -17.12 14.14
CA ARG A 213 -11.27 -17.44 14.65
C ARG A 213 -12.34 -17.38 13.55
N LEU A 214 -12.20 -16.45 12.61
CA LEU A 214 -13.12 -16.26 11.48
C LEU A 214 -12.84 -17.19 10.30
N GLY A 215 -11.77 -18.01 10.36
CA GLY A 215 -11.37 -18.90 9.26
C GLY A 215 -10.84 -18.16 8.04
N LEU A 216 -10.41 -16.91 8.20
CA LEU A 216 -9.78 -16.12 7.14
C LEU A 216 -8.33 -16.59 6.91
N LYS A 217 -7.81 -16.30 5.73
CA LYS A 217 -6.46 -16.71 5.31
C LYS A 217 -5.56 -15.49 5.12
N SER A 218 -4.31 -15.60 5.59
CA SER A 218 -3.27 -14.57 5.39
C SER A 218 -1.88 -15.18 5.40
N THR A 219 -0.88 -14.44 4.96
CA THR A 219 0.53 -14.85 5.10
C THR A 219 0.95 -14.94 6.56
N ALA A 220 0.36 -14.16 7.48
CA ALA A 220 0.64 -14.27 8.91
C ALA A 220 0.22 -15.66 9.47
N ILE A 221 -0.94 -16.18 9.04
CA ILE A 221 -1.38 -17.54 9.41
C ILE A 221 -0.48 -18.59 8.77
N LEU A 222 -0.14 -18.43 7.47
CA LEU A 222 0.72 -19.36 6.74
C LEU A 222 2.13 -19.44 7.34
N PHE A 223 2.71 -18.31 7.69
CA PHE A 223 4.08 -18.24 8.19
C PHE A 223 4.18 -18.67 9.67
N GLY A 224 3.10 -18.50 10.42
CA GLY A 224 3.01 -18.91 11.83
C GLY A 224 4.23 -18.44 12.63
N ARG A 225 4.86 -19.36 13.38
CA ARG A 225 6.06 -19.05 14.20
C ARG A 225 7.29 -18.62 13.39
N HIS A 226 7.36 -18.93 12.10
CA HIS A 226 8.49 -18.57 11.23
C HIS A 226 8.33 -17.18 10.60
N GLY A 227 7.27 -16.44 10.93
CA GLY A 227 6.94 -15.16 10.31
C GLY A 227 8.07 -14.16 10.30
N LYS A 228 8.80 -14.01 11.40
CA LYS A 228 9.94 -13.10 11.49
C LYS A 228 11.03 -13.39 10.44
N ILE A 229 11.38 -14.67 10.25
CA ILE A 229 12.40 -15.11 9.28
C ILE A 229 11.89 -14.89 7.85
N LEU A 230 10.65 -15.30 7.57
CA LEU A 230 10.06 -15.20 6.23
C LEU A 230 9.84 -13.75 5.81
N ILE A 231 9.40 -12.87 6.73
CA ILE A 231 9.32 -11.43 6.48
C ILE A 231 10.71 -10.86 6.17
N GLY A 232 11.74 -11.23 6.94
CA GLY A 232 13.11 -10.83 6.67
C GLY A 232 13.60 -11.29 5.29
N LEU A 233 13.22 -12.49 4.86
CA LEU A 233 13.53 -13.00 3.53
C LEU A 233 12.83 -12.17 2.44
N PHE A 234 11.54 -11.83 2.60
CA PHE A 234 10.84 -10.98 1.65
C PHE A 234 11.43 -9.57 1.57
N TYR A 235 11.89 -9.00 2.68
CA TYR A 235 12.62 -7.73 2.68
C TYR A 235 13.98 -7.85 1.96
N ALA A 236 14.72 -8.95 2.16
CA ALA A 236 15.96 -9.21 1.42
C ALA A 236 15.72 -9.37 -0.09
N LEU A 237 14.66 -10.10 -0.47
CA LEU A 237 14.22 -10.22 -1.88
C LEU A 237 13.86 -8.86 -2.48
N ALA A 238 13.18 -8.00 -1.72
CA ALA A 238 12.86 -6.65 -2.17
C ALA A 238 14.11 -5.83 -2.47
N VAL A 239 15.06 -5.78 -1.52
CA VAL A 239 16.33 -5.07 -1.69
C VAL A 239 17.13 -5.65 -2.86
N GLY A 240 17.20 -6.97 -2.98
CA GLY A 240 17.89 -7.64 -4.08
C GLY A 240 17.28 -7.31 -5.45
N ALA A 241 15.94 -7.36 -5.56
CA ALA A 241 15.23 -7.01 -6.79
C ALA A 241 15.40 -5.53 -7.16
N TRP A 242 15.32 -4.62 -6.18
CA TRP A 242 15.55 -3.19 -6.39
C TRP A 242 17.01 -2.91 -6.79
N SER A 243 17.98 -3.55 -6.14
CA SER A 243 19.39 -3.39 -6.50
C SER A 243 19.69 -3.90 -7.91
N LEU A 244 19.18 -5.07 -8.28
CA LEU A 244 19.32 -5.64 -9.63
C LEU A 244 18.57 -4.80 -10.66
N GLY A 245 17.34 -4.35 -10.34
CA GLY A 245 16.56 -3.47 -11.21
C GLY A 245 17.27 -2.14 -11.45
N GLY A 246 17.83 -1.52 -10.41
CA GLY A 246 18.62 -0.29 -10.54
C GLY A 246 19.89 -0.49 -11.37
N TRP A 247 20.57 -1.61 -11.22
CA TRP A 247 21.74 -1.94 -12.05
C TRP A 247 21.36 -2.09 -13.54
N LEU A 248 20.27 -2.79 -13.85
CA LEU A 248 19.77 -2.93 -15.23
C LEU A 248 19.25 -1.62 -15.83
N LEU A 249 18.88 -0.66 -14.98
CA LEU A 249 18.45 0.70 -15.37
C LEU A 249 19.62 1.71 -15.35
N GLU A 250 20.85 1.21 -15.20
CA GLU A 250 22.09 1.99 -15.24
C GLU A 250 22.10 3.14 -14.22
N MET A 251 21.48 2.90 -13.02
CA MET A 251 21.47 3.90 -11.96
C MET A 251 22.88 4.16 -11.43
N SER A 252 23.20 5.43 -11.15
CA SER A 252 24.51 5.87 -10.74
C SER A 252 24.91 5.38 -9.32
N PRO A 253 26.19 5.44 -8.90
CA PRO A 253 26.68 4.88 -7.62
C PRO A 253 25.93 5.36 -6.36
N PRO A 254 25.41 6.60 -6.22
CA PRO A 254 24.57 6.99 -5.09
C PRO A 254 23.36 6.10 -4.85
N TYR A 255 22.82 5.47 -5.92
CA TYR A 255 21.75 4.51 -5.79
C TYR A 255 22.15 3.30 -4.91
N ALA A 256 23.34 2.76 -5.10
CA ALA A 256 23.82 1.62 -4.32
C ALA A 256 23.95 1.99 -2.82
N ILE A 257 24.38 3.21 -2.52
CA ILE A 257 24.44 3.71 -1.14
C ILE A 257 23.04 3.77 -0.53
N GLY A 258 22.07 4.30 -1.28
CA GLY A 258 20.67 4.35 -0.84
C GLY A 258 20.08 2.96 -0.61
N MET A 259 20.39 1.97 -1.48
CA MET A 259 19.97 0.58 -1.28
C MET A 259 20.56 -0.02 0.01
N LEU A 260 21.80 0.30 0.36
CA LEU A 260 22.39 -0.12 1.63
C LEU A 260 21.65 0.49 2.82
N VAL A 261 21.26 1.77 2.77
CA VAL A 261 20.48 2.43 3.83
C VAL A 261 19.11 1.74 3.97
N ILE A 262 18.44 1.43 2.87
CA ILE A 262 17.17 0.70 2.89
C ILE A 262 17.35 -0.70 3.48
N ALA A 263 18.42 -1.42 3.11
CA ALA A 263 18.72 -2.75 3.64
C ALA A 263 18.94 -2.72 5.17
N VAL A 264 19.68 -1.73 5.67
CA VAL A 264 19.91 -1.52 7.11
C VAL A 264 18.58 -1.22 7.82
N HIS A 265 17.74 -0.35 7.24
CA HIS A 265 16.44 0.00 7.81
C HIS A 265 15.49 -1.19 7.88
N LEU A 266 15.36 -1.99 6.80
CA LEU A 266 14.53 -3.19 6.78
C LEU A 266 15.10 -4.31 7.68
N GLY A 267 16.43 -4.42 7.78
CA GLY A 267 17.10 -5.32 8.72
C GLY A 267 16.82 -4.93 10.19
N TRP A 268 16.82 -3.63 10.49
CA TRP A 268 16.41 -3.11 11.79
C TRP A 268 14.93 -3.45 12.09
N GLN A 269 14.01 -3.23 11.15
CA GLN A 269 12.61 -3.61 11.30
C GLN A 269 12.48 -5.11 11.61
N THR A 270 13.14 -5.97 10.81
CA THR A 270 13.10 -7.43 10.98
C THR A 270 13.54 -7.85 12.38
N ARG A 271 14.61 -7.24 12.91
CA ARG A 271 15.08 -7.55 14.28
C ARG A 271 14.05 -7.20 15.35
N ARG A 272 13.24 -6.15 15.12
CA ARG A 272 12.24 -5.63 16.05
C ARG A 272 10.90 -6.34 15.98
N ILE A 273 10.63 -7.15 14.95
CA ILE A 273 9.38 -7.91 14.83
C ILE A 273 9.21 -8.81 16.06
N ASP A 274 8.05 -8.68 16.68
CA ASP A 274 7.59 -9.51 17.77
C ASP A 274 6.16 -9.99 17.46
N LEU A 275 6.04 -11.28 17.10
CA LEU A 275 4.76 -11.86 16.65
C LEU A 275 3.67 -11.87 17.73
N ALA A 276 4.05 -11.71 19.01
CA ALA A 276 3.13 -11.67 20.15
C ALA A 276 2.70 -10.24 20.52
N ARG A 277 3.28 -9.19 19.88
CA ARG A 277 3.05 -7.79 20.24
C ARG A 277 2.45 -6.98 19.11
N PRO A 278 1.10 -6.91 19.02
CA PRO A 278 0.40 -6.15 18.00
C PRO A 278 0.82 -4.67 17.91
N ASP A 279 1.05 -4.02 19.07
CA ASP A 279 1.47 -2.62 19.16
C ASP A 279 2.84 -2.36 18.51
N VAL A 280 3.79 -3.29 18.67
CA VAL A 280 5.10 -3.22 18.04
C VAL A 280 4.97 -3.41 16.53
N ASN A 281 4.22 -4.41 16.11
CA ASN A 281 4.03 -4.73 14.71
C ASN A 281 3.30 -3.61 13.96
N TYR A 282 2.31 -2.97 14.58
CA TYR A 282 1.65 -1.80 14.01
C TYR A 282 2.63 -0.62 13.79
N ARG A 283 3.52 -0.34 14.77
CA ARG A 283 4.56 0.69 14.61
C ARG A 283 5.56 0.35 13.51
N LEU A 284 5.93 -0.91 13.35
CA LEU A 284 6.80 -1.36 12.27
C LEU A 284 6.12 -1.23 10.90
N PHE A 285 4.82 -1.53 10.82
CA PHE A 285 4.03 -1.25 9.62
C PHE A 285 4.11 0.25 9.24
N LEU A 286 3.89 1.17 10.19
CA LEU A 286 4.01 2.61 9.95
C LEU A 286 5.43 3.04 9.54
N ALA A 287 6.48 2.37 10.05
CA ALA A 287 7.87 2.68 9.70
C ALA A 287 8.18 2.44 8.21
N ASN A 288 7.35 1.68 7.50
CA ASN A 288 7.51 1.48 6.05
C ASN A 288 7.21 2.71 5.21
N ILE A 289 6.55 3.75 5.77
CA ILE A 289 6.48 5.08 5.12
C ILE A 289 7.89 5.60 4.87
N LEU A 290 8.79 5.47 5.86
CA LEU A 290 10.20 5.87 5.70
C LEU A 290 10.90 5.03 4.62
N THR A 291 10.62 3.73 4.54
CA THR A 291 11.17 2.88 3.45
C THR A 291 10.75 3.42 2.07
N GLY A 292 9.48 3.81 1.92
CA GLY A 292 8.98 4.41 0.66
C GLY A 292 9.67 5.74 0.33
N VAL A 293 9.83 6.62 1.33
CA VAL A 293 10.59 7.89 1.17
C VAL A 293 12.04 7.61 0.77
N LEU A 294 12.71 6.70 1.47
CA LEU A 294 14.09 6.30 1.16
C LEU A 294 14.19 5.75 -0.26
N LEU A 295 13.23 4.95 -0.73
CA LEU A 295 13.21 4.44 -2.10
C LEU A 295 13.12 5.59 -3.11
N ALA A 296 12.21 6.53 -2.93
CA ALA A 296 12.07 7.69 -3.82
C ALA A 296 13.33 8.58 -3.82
N CYS A 297 13.91 8.85 -2.65
CA CYS A 297 15.16 9.61 -2.54
C CYS A 297 16.34 8.88 -3.19
N THR A 298 16.42 7.56 -2.99
CA THR A 298 17.47 6.71 -3.57
C THR A 298 17.37 6.69 -5.08
N THR A 299 16.18 6.58 -5.64
CA THR A 299 16.00 6.63 -7.09
C THR A 299 16.36 8.01 -7.64
N PHE A 300 15.98 9.08 -6.96
CA PHE A 300 16.34 10.44 -7.37
C PHE A 300 17.86 10.66 -7.34
N SER A 301 18.54 10.25 -6.28
CA SER A 301 20.01 10.40 -6.21
C SER A 301 20.75 9.55 -7.24
N GLY A 302 20.15 8.45 -7.68
CA GLY A 302 20.71 7.55 -8.69
C GLY A 302 20.53 8.01 -10.14
N THR A 303 19.80 9.10 -10.39
CA THR A 303 19.62 9.66 -11.75
C THR A 303 20.69 10.72 -12.11
N TRP A 304 21.64 11.01 -11.21
CA TRP A 304 22.71 12.01 -11.39
C TRP A 304 24.08 11.40 -11.63
#